data_bd660083fe82bb90b741e1f97704c71b
#
_entry.id   bd660083fe82bb90b741e1f97704c71b
#
_cell.length_a   1.000
_cell.length_b   1.000
_cell.length_c   1.000
_cell.angle_alpha   90.00
_cell.angle_beta   90.00
_cell.angle_gamma   90.00
#
_symmetry.space_group_name_H-M   'P 1'
#
loop_
_entity.id
_entity.type
_entity.pdbx_description
1 polymer ?
#
loop_
_entity_poly.entity_id
_entity_poly.type
_entity_poly.pdbx_seq_one_letter_code
_entity_poly.pdbx_strand_id
1 'polypeptide(L)'
;STEELGTVSIDDQVFSEVQQEIKNIADLKEKLAGLSATNVLEIVLAGAIKIGASDIHLEPEEKTVRIRYRLDGVLNDVVEIDPENYKKVLARIKINSGLKINIHNAPQDGRFTVAFTQKAIEIRTSVLPGSYGENVVMRILDPASIKQKIEDLGMSAENLALIKRLLTKTTGAILTTGPTGSGKTTTLYAFINQVNEPGLKIIT
;
A
#
# COMPACT_ATOMS: atom_id res chain seq x y z
N SER A 1 10.41 -4.27 -23.15
CA SER A 1 9.41 -3.38 -22.54
C SER A 1 10.13 -2.23 -21.86
N THR A 2 9.90 -1.02 -22.32
CA THR A 2 10.35 0.22 -21.68
C THR A 2 9.54 0.37 -20.38
N GLU A 3 10.15 0.08 -19.25
CA GLU A 3 9.56 0.44 -17.96
C GLU A 3 9.47 1.97 -17.90
N GLU A 4 8.26 2.52 -17.85
CA GLU A 4 8.06 3.95 -17.58
C GLU A 4 8.53 4.22 -16.16
N LEU A 5 9.46 5.18 -16.00
CA LEU A 5 9.92 5.65 -14.70
C LEU A 5 8.70 6.03 -13.82
N GLY A 6 8.63 5.45 -12.64
CA GLY A 6 7.51 5.69 -11.73
C GLY A 6 6.39 4.65 -11.79
N THR A 7 6.51 3.61 -12.62
CA THR A 7 5.52 2.55 -12.72
C THR A 7 6.18 1.18 -12.64
N VAL A 8 5.68 0.31 -11.77
CA VAL A 8 6.01 -1.11 -11.72
C VAL A 8 4.84 -1.87 -12.34
N SER A 9 5.05 -2.37 -13.55
CA SER A 9 4.08 -3.25 -14.20
C SER A 9 4.26 -4.67 -13.68
N ILE A 10 3.24 -5.24 -13.07
CA ILE A 10 3.23 -6.65 -12.68
C ILE A 10 2.63 -7.43 -13.84
N ASP A 11 3.37 -8.45 -14.29
CA ASP A 11 2.90 -9.34 -15.36
C ASP A 11 1.58 -10.01 -14.96
N ASP A 12 0.63 -10.07 -15.90
CA ASP A 12 -0.70 -10.65 -15.65
C ASP A 12 -0.62 -12.12 -15.23
N GLN A 13 0.39 -12.84 -15.71
CA GLN A 13 0.63 -14.22 -15.30
C GLN A 13 1.05 -14.27 -13.84
N VAL A 14 2.03 -13.45 -13.42
CA VAL A 14 2.49 -13.35 -12.02
C VAL A 14 1.33 -12.92 -11.12
N PHE A 15 0.54 -11.94 -11.55
CA PHE A 15 -0.61 -11.51 -10.77
C PHE A 15 -1.67 -12.59 -10.63
N SER A 16 -1.99 -13.30 -11.72
CA SER A 16 -2.96 -14.41 -11.71
C SER A 16 -2.51 -15.55 -10.80
N GLU A 17 -1.23 -15.92 -10.87
CA GLU A 17 -0.64 -16.94 -9.97
C GLU A 17 -0.75 -16.51 -8.51
N VAL A 18 -0.38 -15.26 -8.18
CA VAL A 18 -0.51 -14.71 -6.83
C VAL A 18 -1.97 -14.73 -6.36
N GLN A 19 -2.90 -14.36 -7.24
CA GLN A 19 -4.34 -14.35 -6.92
C GLN A 19 -4.89 -15.74 -6.62
N GLN A 20 -4.41 -16.78 -7.29
CA GLN A 20 -4.89 -18.17 -7.15
C GLN A 20 -4.21 -18.91 -6.00
N GLU A 21 -2.89 -18.77 -5.88
CA GLU A 21 -2.06 -19.57 -4.98
C GLU A 21 -1.92 -18.96 -3.57
N ILE A 22 -1.93 -17.62 -3.46
CA ILE A 22 -1.71 -16.94 -2.19
C ILE A 22 -3.03 -16.61 -1.51
N LYS A 23 -3.30 -17.29 -0.39
CA LYS A 23 -4.45 -17.03 0.50
C LYS A 23 -4.03 -16.39 1.82
N ASN A 24 -2.79 -16.60 2.22
CA ASN A 24 -2.22 -16.14 3.49
C ASN A 24 -0.70 -15.93 3.38
N ILE A 25 -0.08 -15.48 4.49
CA ILE A 25 1.36 -15.22 4.56
C ILE A 25 2.19 -16.51 4.36
N ALA A 26 1.71 -17.67 4.78
CA ALA A 26 2.47 -18.91 4.66
C ALA A 26 2.66 -19.32 3.18
N ASP A 27 1.60 -19.20 2.38
CA ASP A 27 1.66 -19.45 0.93
C ASP A 27 2.65 -18.50 0.25
N LEU A 28 2.67 -17.23 0.68
CA LEU A 28 3.59 -16.22 0.15
C LEU A 28 5.05 -16.53 0.49
N LYS A 29 5.32 -17.00 1.71
CA LYS A 29 6.67 -17.45 2.13
C LYS A 29 7.21 -18.53 1.22
N GLU A 30 6.39 -19.54 0.95
CA GLU A 30 6.76 -20.67 0.10
C GLU A 30 7.07 -20.21 -1.34
N LYS A 31 6.24 -19.33 -1.89
CA LYS A 31 6.42 -18.79 -3.24
C LYS A 31 7.66 -17.90 -3.36
N LEU A 32 8.04 -17.16 -2.32
CA LEU A 32 9.22 -16.29 -2.31
C LEU A 32 10.55 -17.05 -2.15
N ALA A 33 10.52 -18.29 -1.64
CA ALA A 33 11.70 -19.09 -1.44
C ALA A 33 12.40 -19.41 -2.78
N GLY A 34 13.66 -18.98 -2.93
CA GLY A 34 14.50 -19.27 -4.10
C GLY A 34 14.31 -18.37 -5.32
N LEU A 35 13.56 -17.27 -5.22
CA LEU A 35 13.35 -16.36 -6.34
C LEU A 35 14.51 -15.38 -6.58
N SER A 36 14.66 -14.94 -7.84
CA SER A 36 15.57 -13.83 -8.18
C SER A 36 15.04 -12.50 -7.64
N ALA A 37 15.95 -11.55 -7.38
CA ALA A 37 15.61 -10.23 -6.82
C ALA A 37 14.57 -9.44 -7.66
N THR A 38 14.52 -9.67 -8.96
CA THR A 38 13.55 -9.02 -9.86
C THR A 38 12.14 -9.46 -9.54
N ASN A 39 11.93 -10.75 -9.40
CA ASN A 39 10.61 -11.32 -9.13
C ASN A 39 10.17 -11.14 -7.67
N VAL A 40 11.14 -11.01 -6.74
CA VAL A 40 10.85 -10.76 -5.31
C VAL A 40 10.01 -9.50 -5.12
N LEU A 41 10.41 -8.37 -5.74
CA LEU A 41 9.66 -7.11 -5.57
C LEU A 41 8.23 -7.22 -6.11
N GLU A 42 8.04 -7.81 -7.28
CA GLU A 42 6.72 -7.96 -7.90
C GLU A 42 5.81 -8.86 -7.07
N ILE A 43 6.31 -9.99 -6.59
CA ILE A 43 5.54 -10.92 -5.75
C ILE A 43 5.25 -10.32 -4.37
N VAL A 44 6.21 -9.60 -3.77
CA VAL A 44 5.99 -8.88 -2.50
C VAL A 44 4.90 -7.83 -2.65
N LEU A 45 4.91 -7.04 -3.73
CA LEU A 45 3.86 -6.05 -3.99
C LEU A 45 2.51 -6.69 -4.28
N ALA A 46 2.46 -7.67 -5.18
CA ALA A 46 1.23 -8.38 -5.53
C ALA A 46 0.62 -9.12 -4.33
N GLY A 47 1.46 -9.80 -3.54
CA GLY A 47 1.06 -10.51 -2.33
C GLY A 47 0.49 -9.58 -1.26
N ALA A 48 1.14 -8.44 -1.02
CA ALA A 48 0.68 -7.44 -0.06
C ALA A 48 -0.70 -6.88 -0.46
N ILE A 49 -0.87 -6.56 -1.74
CA ILE A 49 -2.14 -6.08 -2.28
C ILE A 49 -3.23 -7.16 -2.18
N LYS A 50 -2.89 -8.42 -2.48
CA LYS A 50 -3.83 -9.55 -2.42
C LYS A 50 -4.33 -9.81 -1.00
N ILE A 51 -3.42 -9.79 -0.02
CA ILE A 51 -3.74 -10.08 1.39
C ILE A 51 -4.38 -8.85 2.09
N GLY A 52 -4.33 -7.66 1.46
CA GLY A 52 -4.90 -6.44 2.02
C GLY A 52 -3.98 -5.74 3.04
N ALA A 53 -2.66 -5.85 2.85
CA ALA A 53 -1.72 -5.14 3.69
C ALA A 53 -1.80 -3.62 3.48
N SER A 54 -1.68 -2.86 4.56
CA SER A 54 -1.61 -1.39 4.51
C SER A 54 -0.20 -0.88 4.24
N ASP A 55 0.81 -1.56 4.77
CA ASP A 55 2.21 -1.18 4.63
C ASP A 55 3.08 -2.43 4.42
N ILE A 56 4.17 -2.27 3.67
CA ILE A 56 5.25 -3.24 3.50
C ILE A 56 6.50 -2.64 4.12
N HIS A 57 7.17 -3.40 4.98
CA HIS A 57 8.42 -3.02 5.60
C HIS A 57 9.54 -3.94 5.12
N LEU A 58 10.67 -3.37 4.72
CA LEU A 58 11.92 -4.08 4.45
C LEU A 58 12.96 -3.56 5.44
N GLU A 59 13.39 -4.42 6.33
CA GLU A 59 14.21 -4.07 7.49
C GLU A 59 15.50 -4.87 7.50
N PRO A 60 16.65 -4.26 7.10
CA PRO A 60 17.96 -4.88 7.21
C PRO A 60 18.34 -5.17 8.66
N GLU A 61 18.77 -6.38 8.90
CA GLU A 61 19.36 -6.85 10.15
C GLU A 61 20.83 -7.26 9.91
N GLU A 62 21.52 -7.74 10.93
CA GLU A 62 22.95 -8.08 10.84
C GLU A 62 23.27 -9.08 9.74
N LYS A 63 22.43 -10.10 9.52
CA LYS A 63 22.66 -11.21 8.58
C LYS A 63 21.62 -11.36 7.49
N THR A 64 20.43 -10.84 7.70
CA THR A 64 19.28 -11.00 6.82
C THR A 64 18.56 -9.66 6.63
N VAL A 65 17.64 -9.62 5.70
CA VAL A 65 16.69 -8.52 5.58
C VAL A 65 15.28 -9.07 5.75
N ARG A 66 14.60 -8.60 6.77
CA ARG A 66 13.25 -9.04 7.11
C ARG A 66 12.22 -8.25 6.31
N ILE A 67 11.30 -8.93 5.64
CA ILE A 67 10.14 -8.35 4.99
C ILE A 67 8.91 -8.61 5.84
N ARG A 68 8.19 -7.54 6.19
CA ARG A 68 6.98 -7.61 7.01
C ARG A 68 5.82 -6.88 6.37
N TYR A 69 4.61 -7.37 6.60
CA TYR A 69 3.38 -6.69 6.21
C TYR A 69 2.62 -6.20 7.42
N ARG A 70 2.03 -5.02 7.31
CA ARG A 70 1.07 -4.54 8.29
C ARG A 70 -0.33 -4.98 7.88
N LEU A 71 -0.94 -5.85 8.68
CA LEU A 71 -2.32 -6.32 8.51
C LEU A 71 -3.11 -5.91 9.75
N ASP A 72 -4.22 -5.22 9.56
CA ASP A 72 -5.07 -4.72 10.66
C ASP A 72 -4.29 -3.99 11.77
N GLY A 73 -3.29 -3.20 11.37
CA GLY A 73 -2.44 -2.43 12.28
C GLY A 73 -1.26 -3.21 12.89
N VAL A 74 -1.19 -4.54 12.73
CA VAL A 74 -0.15 -5.41 13.28
C VAL A 74 0.88 -5.77 12.21
N LEU A 75 2.17 -5.70 12.55
CA LEU A 75 3.26 -6.16 11.68
C LEU A 75 3.42 -7.68 11.78
N ASN A 76 3.41 -8.34 10.63
CA ASN A 76 3.57 -9.78 10.48
C ASN A 76 4.78 -10.09 9.62
N ASP A 77 5.63 -11.02 10.05
CA ASP A 77 6.80 -11.49 9.31
C ASP A 77 6.36 -12.29 8.08
N VAL A 78 6.86 -11.89 6.92
CA VAL A 78 6.55 -12.53 5.64
C VAL A 78 7.69 -13.46 5.21
N VAL A 79 8.89 -12.91 5.00
CA VAL A 79 10.07 -13.66 4.55
C VAL A 79 11.34 -12.91 4.94
N GLU A 80 12.44 -13.66 5.01
CA GLU A 80 13.77 -13.08 5.06
C GLU A 80 14.48 -13.29 3.73
N ILE A 81 15.18 -12.27 3.27
CA ILE A 81 16.01 -12.32 2.05
C ILE A 81 17.47 -12.01 2.40
N ASP A 82 18.38 -12.47 1.57
CA ASP A 82 19.78 -12.16 1.76
C ASP A 82 20.11 -10.68 1.41
N PRO A 83 21.15 -10.08 2.05
CA PRO A 83 21.50 -8.69 1.83
C PRO A 83 21.89 -8.35 0.39
N GLU A 84 22.43 -9.28 -0.38
CA GLU A 84 22.81 -9.03 -1.78
C GLU A 84 21.59 -8.93 -2.69
N ASN A 85 20.58 -9.77 -2.47
CA ASN A 85 19.30 -9.64 -3.16
C ASN A 85 18.58 -8.35 -2.75
N TYR A 86 18.66 -7.99 -1.47
CA TYR A 86 18.08 -6.74 -0.99
C TYR A 86 18.65 -5.51 -1.68
N LYS A 87 19.97 -5.42 -1.90
CA LYS A 87 20.58 -4.30 -2.62
C LYS A 87 19.95 -4.06 -3.99
N LYS A 88 19.64 -5.13 -4.70
CA LYS A 88 18.98 -5.07 -6.02
C LYS A 88 17.53 -4.62 -5.91
N VAL A 89 16.80 -5.17 -4.92
CA VAL A 89 15.41 -4.78 -4.63
C VAL A 89 15.34 -3.30 -4.24
N LEU A 90 16.21 -2.86 -3.33
CA LEU A 90 16.30 -1.46 -2.89
C LEU A 90 16.59 -0.49 -4.06
N ALA A 91 17.54 -0.85 -4.93
CA ALA A 91 17.86 -0.04 -6.11
C ALA A 91 16.61 0.11 -7.02
N ARG A 92 15.87 -0.96 -7.28
CA ARG A 92 14.62 -0.89 -8.05
C ARG A 92 13.55 -0.03 -7.36
N ILE A 93 13.37 -0.20 -6.04
CA ILE A 93 12.43 0.63 -5.27
C ILE A 93 12.81 2.11 -5.40
N LYS A 94 14.09 2.47 -5.23
CA LYS A 94 14.55 3.84 -5.35
C LYS A 94 14.32 4.41 -6.75
N ILE A 95 14.68 3.67 -7.80
CA ILE A 95 14.47 4.09 -9.20
C ILE A 95 13.00 4.36 -9.46
N ASN A 96 12.13 3.39 -9.14
CA ASN A 96 10.70 3.52 -9.39
C ASN A 96 10.06 4.64 -8.56
N SER A 97 10.53 4.86 -7.34
CA SER A 97 10.05 5.94 -6.46
C SER A 97 10.61 7.33 -6.81
N GLY A 98 11.48 7.46 -7.83
CA GLY A 98 12.14 8.72 -8.18
C GLY A 98 13.20 9.17 -7.16
N LEU A 99 13.75 8.24 -6.38
CA LEU A 99 14.74 8.50 -5.34
C LEU A 99 16.17 8.40 -5.89
N LYS A 100 17.12 9.06 -5.21
CA LYS A 100 18.54 9.02 -5.56
C LYS A 100 19.17 7.71 -5.05
N ILE A 101 19.74 6.92 -5.95
CA ILE A 101 20.35 5.63 -5.64
C ILE A 101 21.58 5.80 -4.76
N ASN A 102 22.38 6.83 -5.00
CA ASN A 102 23.67 7.10 -4.36
C ASN A 102 23.58 7.78 -2.99
N ILE A 103 22.40 8.09 -2.49
CA ILE A 103 22.19 8.64 -1.15
C ILE A 103 21.76 7.52 -0.23
N HIS A 104 22.57 7.25 0.82
CA HIS A 104 22.35 6.18 1.78
C HIS A 104 22.24 6.67 3.23
N ASN A 105 22.63 7.92 3.47
CA ASN A 105 22.75 8.50 4.82
C ASN A 105 21.71 9.57 5.14
N ALA A 106 20.71 9.73 4.30
CA ALA A 106 19.63 10.69 4.51
C ALA A 106 18.26 10.07 4.17
N PRO A 107 17.20 10.43 4.90
CA PRO A 107 15.84 10.03 4.56
C PRO A 107 15.45 10.48 3.15
N GLN A 108 14.72 9.67 2.43
CA GLN A 108 14.16 9.98 1.13
C GLN A 108 12.72 9.50 1.05
N ASP A 109 11.83 10.35 0.55
CA ASP A 109 10.43 10.04 0.32
C ASP A 109 10.11 10.13 -1.17
N GLY A 110 9.31 9.19 -1.65
CA GLY A 110 8.90 9.13 -3.05
C GLY A 110 7.61 8.36 -3.23
N ARG A 111 7.27 8.11 -4.47
CA ARG A 111 6.08 7.34 -4.83
C ARG A 111 6.26 6.68 -6.18
N PHE A 112 5.54 5.59 -6.38
CA PHE A 112 5.40 4.94 -7.68
C PHE A 112 4.03 4.30 -7.80
N THR A 113 3.66 3.90 -9.01
CA THR A 113 2.41 3.20 -9.29
C THR A 113 2.68 1.73 -9.56
N VAL A 114 1.92 0.85 -8.96
CA VAL A 114 1.83 -0.56 -9.36
C VAL A 114 0.67 -0.70 -10.32
N ALA A 115 0.97 -1.06 -11.56
CA ALA A 115 -0.02 -1.21 -12.62
C ALA A 115 -0.32 -2.70 -12.86
N PHE A 116 -1.61 -3.00 -12.91
CA PHE A 116 -2.21 -4.26 -13.36
C PHE A 116 -3.08 -3.95 -14.58
N THR A 117 -3.51 -4.96 -15.33
CA THR A 117 -4.32 -4.76 -16.55
C THR A 117 -5.58 -3.91 -16.32
N GLN A 118 -6.19 -3.97 -15.14
CA GLN A 118 -7.45 -3.26 -14.84
C GLN A 118 -7.38 -2.32 -13.64
N LYS A 119 -6.24 -2.20 -12.98
CA LYS A 119 -6.10 -1.46 -11.72
C LYS A 119 -4.71 -0.85 -11.61
N ALA A 120 -4.66 0.36 -11.10
CA ALA A 120 -3.42 1.03 -10.73
C ALA A 120 -3.49 1.41 -9.24
N ILE A 121 -2.41 1.12 -8.50
CA ILE A 121 -2.32 1.36 -7.06
C ILE A 121 -1.11 2.24 -6.81
N GLU A 122 -1.31 3.39 -6.15
CA GLU A 122 -0.21 4.25 -5.73
C GLU A 122 0.47 3.66 -4.50
N ILE A 123 1.80 3.62 -4.52
CA ILE A 123 2.65 3.24 -3.40
C ILE A 123 3.45 4.47 -2.96
N ARG A 124 3.33 4.86 -1.71
CA ARG A 124 4.20 5.86 -1.09
C ARG A 124 5.37 5.16 -0.41
N THR A 125 6.57 5.58 -0.76
CA THR A 125 7.82 4.97 -0.30
C THR A 125 8.58 5.95 0.58
N SER A 126 9.03 5.47 1.74
CA SER A 126 9.98 6.15 2.61
C SER A 126 11.20 5.25 2.79
N VAL A 127 12.38 5.79 2.54
CA VAL A 127 13.68 5.12 2.72
C VAL A 127 14.45 5.83 3.81
N LEU A 128 14.81 5.10 4.86
CA LEU A 128 15.42 5.64 6.08
C LEU A 128 16.75 4.94 6.35
N PRO A 129 17.86 5.68 6.64
CA PRO A 129 19.09 5.06 7.10
C PRO A 129 18.86 4.23 8.37
N GLY A 130 19.49 3.07 8.45
CA GLY A 130 19.48 2.19 9.61
C GLY A 130 20.87 1.63 9.91
N SER A 131 21.02 0.93 11.02
CA SER A 131 22.32 0.41 11.48
C SER A 131 22.93 -0.66 10.55
N TYR A 132 22.09 -1.42 9.87
CA TYR A 132 22.51 -2.52 8.99
C TYR A 132 22.21 -2.27 7.51
N GLY A 133 21.77 -1.05 7.16
CA GLY A 133 21.39 -0.66 5.82
C GLY A 133 20.16 0.26 5.83
N GLU A 134 19.66 0.57 4.65
CA GLU A 134 18.50 1.44 4.53
C GLU A 134 17.21 0.63 4.76
N ASN A 135 16.37 1.10 5.68
CA ASN A 135 15.02 0.57 5.87
C ASN A 135 14.08 1.16 4.83
N VAL A 136 13.15 0.38 4.35
CA VAL A 136 12.11 0.84 3.42
C VAL A 136 10.73 0.59 4.02
N VAL A 137 9.88 1.60 3.95
CA VAL A 137 8.45 1.48 4.22
C VAL A 137 7.68 1.88 2.99
N MET A 138 6.83 0.98 2.49
CA MET A 138 5.95 1.23 1.35
C MET A 138 4.50 1.17 1.81
N ARG A 139 3.79 2.31 1.76
CA ARG A 139 2.36 2.38 2.06
C ARG A 139 1.53 2.16 0.81
N ILE A 140 0.59 1.25 0.88
CA ILE A 140 -0.31 0.91 -0.21
C ILE A 140 -1.55 1.82 -0.14
N LEU A 141 -1.78 2.59 -1.19
CA LEU A 141 -2.95 3.47 -1.32
C LEU A 141 -3.91 2.87 -2.36
N ASP A 142 -4.73 1.91 -1.92
CA ASP A 142 -5.68 1.26 -2.81
C ASP A 142 -6.89 2.17 -3.09
N PRO A 143 -7.11 2.58 -4.37
CA PRO A 143 -8.27 3.39 -4.73
C PRO A 143 -9.62 2.71 -4.46
N ALA A 144 -9.65 1.38 -4.34
CA ALA A 144 -10.88 0.66 -4.00
C ALA A 144 -11.38 0.98 -2.58
N SER A 145 -10.46 1.28 -1.65
CA SER A 145 -10.82 1.76 -0.31
C SER A 145 -11.50 3.13 -0.33
N ILE A 146 -11.27 3.92 -1.39
CA ILE A 146 -11.84 5.25 -1.60
C ILE A 146 -13.27 5.18 -2.19
N LYS A 147 -13.60 4.07 -2.86
CA LYS A 147 -14.92 3.88 -3.53
C LYS A 147 -15.99 3.27 -2.62
N GLN A 148 -15.70 3.06 -1.35
CA GLN A 148 -16.65 2.50 -0.42
C GLN A 148 -17.86 3.43 -0.26
N LYS A 149 -19.08 2.86 -0.33
CA LYS A 149 -20.32 3.61 -0.11
C LYS A 149 -20.53 3.80 1.39
N ILE A 150 -21.28 4.84 1.76
CA ILE A 150 -21.58 5.13 3.16
C ILE A 150 -22.33 3.98 3.84
N GLU A 151 -23.12 3.21 3.08
CA GLU A 151 -23.85 2.03 3.53
C GLU A 151 -22.94 0.87 3.94
N ASP A 152 -21.76 0.78 3.30
CA ASP A 152 -20.80 -0.32 3.49
C ASP A 152 -19.86 -0.09 4.68
N LEU A 153 -19.98 1.05 5.37
CA LEU A 153 -19.12 1.41 6.51
C LEU A 153 -19.48 0.67 7.82
N GLY A 154 -20.51 -0.17 7.83
CA GLY A 154 -20.91 -0.93 9.01
C GLY A 154 -21.58 -0.11 10.11
N MET A 155 -22.12 1.07 9.79
CA MET A 155 -22.88 1.89 10.75
C MET A 155 -24.23 1.25 11.07
N SER A 156 -24.73 1.51 12.30
CA SER A 156 -26.12 1.20 12.62
C SER A 156 -27.09 1.98 11.73
N ALA A 157 -28.28 1.42 11.47
CA ALA A 157 -29.28 2.08 10.62
C ALA A 157 -29.64 3.50 11.11
N GLU A 158 -29.70 3.69 12.44
CA GLU A 158 -29.97 4.98 13.07
C GLU A 158 -28.84 5.99 12.79
N ASN A 159 -27.59 5.60 12.99
CA ASN A 159 -26.43 6.45 12.72
C ASN A 159 -26.29 6.78 11.25
N LEU A 160 -26.54 5.80 10.37
CA LEU A 160 -26.52 6.02 8.92
C LEU A 160 -27.57 7.06 8.50
N ALA A 161 -28.80 6.95 9.01
CA ALA A 161 -29.86 7.90 8.73
C ALA A 161 -29.53 9.32 9.25
N LEU A 162 -28.93 9.41 10.45
CA LEU A 162 -28.47 10.67 11.02
C LEU A 162 -27.39 11.32 10.15
N ILE A 163 -26.36 10.58 9.79
CA ILE A 163 -25.24 11.08 8.95
C ILE A 163 -25.76 11.53 7.57
N LYS A 164 -26.60 10.73 6.91
CA LYS A 164 -27.21 11.12 5.64
C LYS A 164 -27.97 12.46 5.75
N ARG A 165 -28.74 12.65 6.81
CA ARG A 165 -29.42 13.92 7.09
C ARG A 165 -28.45 15.07 7.36
N LEU A 166 -27.33 14.83 8.04
CA LEU A 166 -26.32 15.86 8.29
C LEU A 166 -25.58 16.27 7.02
N LEU A 167 -25.30 15.32 6.14
CA LEU A 167 -24.64 15.57 4.86
C LEU A 167 -25.47 16.40 3.87
N THR A 168 -26.79 16.55 4.08
CA THR A 168 -27.60 17.48 3.27
C THR A 168 -27.54 18.93 3.76
N LYS A 169 -26.89 19.21 4.89
CA LYS A 169 -26.73 20.58 5.39
C LYS A 169 -25.68 21.33 4.57
N THR A 170 -25.98 22.60 4.27
CA THR A 170 -25.08 23.49 3.50
C THR A 170 -23.96 24.10 4.35
N THR A 171 -24.09 24.04 5.66
CA THR A 171 -23.12 24.61 6.61
C THR A 171 -22.93 23.67 7.81
N GLY A 172 -21.72 23.63 8.35
CA GLY A 172 -21.38 22.81 9.52
C GLY A 172 -20.03 22.13 9.38
N ALA A 173 -19.71 21.26 10.34
CA ALA A 173 -18.54 20.43 10.30
C ALA A 173 -18.87 19.01 10.81
N ILE A 174 -18.28 18.01 10.18
CA ILE A 174 -18.31 16.63 10.64
C ILE A 174 -16.85 16.23 10.91
N LEU A 175 -16.56 15.79 12.15
CA LEU A 175 -15.22 15.37 12.55
C LEU A 175 -15.17 13.87 12.70
N THR A 176 -14.15 13.24 12.09
CA THR A 176 -13.83 11.83 12.32
C THR A 176 -12.58 11.74 13.18
N THR A 177 -12.63 10.98 14.26
CA THR A 177 -11.51 10.80 15.20
C THR A 177 -11.28 9.33 15.48
N GLY A 178 -10.06 8.97 15.85
CA GLY A 178 -9.68 7.60 16.20
C GLY A 178 -8.20 7.31 15.90
N PRO A 179 -7.67 6.15 16.30
CA PRO A 179 -6.30 5.75 16.05
C PRO A 179 -6.01 5.51 14.55
N THR A 180 -4.74 5.30 14.22
CA THR A 180 -4.34 4.89 12.87
C THR A 180 -5.00 3.55 12.51
N GLY A 181 -5.51 3.42 11.29
CA GLY A 181 -6.21 2.20 10.83
C GLY A 181 -7.69 2.11 11.23
N SER A 182 -8.26 3.06 11.97
CA SER A 182 -9.67 3.03 12.40
C SER A 182 -10.69 3.40 11.31
N GLY A 183 -10.27 3.57 10.07
CA GLY A 183 -11.16 3.89 8.95
C GLY A 183 -11.53 5.37 8.79
N LYS A 184 -10.86 6.30 9.49
CA LYS A 184 -11.15 7.75 9.38
C LYS A 184 -11.19 8.27 7.96
N THR A 185 -10.12 8.01 7.21
CA THR A 185 -9.97 8.44 5.81
C THR A 185 -11.01 7.76 4.91
N THR A 186 -11.26 6.47 5.10
CA THR A 186 -12.28 5.72 4.37
C THR A 186 -13.67 6.32 4.59
N THR A 187 -14.01 6.66 5.84
CA THR A 187 -15.27 7.31 6.20
C THR A 187 -15.40 8.69 5.56
N LEU A 188 -14.33 9.51 5.59
CA LEU A 188 -14.35 10.83 4.95
C LEU A 188 -14.55 10.73 3.44
N TYR A 189 -13.88 9.79 2.77
CA TYR A 189 -14.09 9.58 1.33
C TYR A 189 -15.50 9.09 1.01
N ALA A 190 -16.09 8.22 1.82
CA ALA A 190 -17.48 7.81 1.65
C ALA A 190 -18.44 8.99 1.80
N PHE A 191 -18.18 9.91 2.72
CA PHE A 191 -18.96 11.15 2.88
C PHE A 191 -18.80 12.09 1.67
N ILE A 192 -17.56 12.27 1.19
CA ILE A 192 -17.28 13.07 -0.02
C ILE A 192 -18.00 12.47 -1.22
N ASN A 193 -17.94 11.16 -1.41
CA ASN A 193 -18.63 10.48 -2.51
C ASN A 193 -20.16 10.66 -2.43
N GLN A 194 -20.72 10.69 -1.22
CA GLN A 194 -22.16 10.90 -1.00
C GLN A 194 -22.62 12.30 -1.36
N VAL A 195 -21.78 13.33 -1.15
CA VAL A 195 -22.11 14.74 -1.44
C VAL A 195 -21.59 15.22 -2.79
N ASN A 196 -20.88 14.39 -3.53
CA ASN A 196 -20.28 14.76 -4.81
C ASN A 196 -21.34 14.83 -5.91
N GLU A 197 -21.83 16.04 -6.17
CA GLU A 197 -22.81 16.34 -7.23
C GLU A 197 -22.23 17.31 -8.27
N PRO A 198 -22.72 17.28 -9.54
CA PRO A 198 -22.21 18.12 -10.65
C PRO A 198 -22.39 19.61 -10.39
N GLY A 199 -22.57 20.18 -9.39
CA GLY A 199 -22.67 21.60 -9.08
C GLY A 199 -21.84 22.04 -7.89
N LEU A 200 -21.19 21.09 -7.22
CA LEU A 200 -20.41 21.35 -6.02
C LEU A 200 -18.90 21.27 -6.30
N LYS A 201 -18.17 22.27 -5.84
CA LYS A 201 -16.70 22.25 -5.84
C LYS A 201 -16.23 21.66 -4.53
N ILE A 202 -15.65 20.44 -4.58
CA ILE A 202 -15.02 19.77 -3.44
C ILE A 202 -13.54 20.10 -3.46
N ILE A 203 -12.99 20.49 -2.32
CA ILE A 203 -11.55 20.74 -2.11
C ILE A 203 -11.08 19.76 -1.04
N THR A 204 -10.05 18.94 -1.34
CA THR A 204 -9.44 17.94 -0.45
C THR A 204 -7.96 18.18 -0.27
#